data_4d9e24669226776de7183e0af03b489e
#
_entry.id   4d9e24669226776de7183e0af03b489e
#
_cell.length_a   1.000
_cell.length_b   1.000
_cell.length_c   1.000
_cell.angle_alpha   90.00
_cell.angle_beta   90.00
_cell.angle_gamma   90.00
#
_symmetry.space_group_name_H-M   'P 1'
#
loop_
_entity.id
_entity.type
_entity.pdbx_description
1 polymer ?
#
loop_
_entity_poly.entity_id
_entity_poly.type
_entity_poly.pdbx_seq_one_letter_code
_entity_poly.pdbx_strand_id
1 'polypeptide(L)'
;MTDFHSHILPGLDDGSKNVEESVKILKIMAEQGIERVAATPHFYASHSGESPDDFLVRRNAAEQLLRERIKDEQGLPEIFCGAEVKYFRGMSGVEDLRKLTLQGTDLLLVEMPFEKWSDKVIKEVLSLNENLDVIPVLAHIERFFSYQKNLDWIYDFRKEGILMQMNAEYILGTFSSHKAIKLIKNHAVDFLGSDTHNTEDRAPNLGPAIEKIMKKTDEEIMDRFMYYEETYAPRG
;
A
#
# COMPACT_ATOMS: atom_id res chain seq x y z
N MET A 1 4.61 -0.17 14.40
CA MET A 1 3.79 0.38 13.28
C MET A 1 4.17 -0.31 11.98
N THR A 2 3.18 -0.50 11.09
CA THR A 2 3.33 -1.18 9.80
C THR A 2 3.25 -0.19 8.65
N ASP A 3 4.19 -0.27 7.71
CA ASP A 3 4.11 0.40 6.41
C ASP A 3 3.39 -0.54 5.43
N PHE A 4 2.18 -0.16 4.98
CA PHE A 4 1.34 -1.01 4.14
C PHE A 4 1.57 -0.85 2.63
N HIS A 5 2.51 0.02 2.22
CA HIS A 5 2.78 0.26 0.80
C HIS A 5 4.22 0.71 0.58
N SER A 6 5.03 -0.14 -0.08
CA SER A 6 6.42 0.18 -0.39
C SER A 6 6.95 -0.62 -1.59
N HIS A 7 7.96 -0.08 -2.29
CA HIS A 7 8.63 -0.68 -3.43
C HIS A 7 10.09 -1.03 -3.08
N ILE A 8 10.24 -1.79 -1.99
CA ILE A 8 11.55 -2.14 -1.42
C ILE A 8 12.23 -3.34 -2.07
N LEU A 9 11.52 -4.14 -2.89
CA LEU A 9 12.13 -5.31 -3.51
C LEU A 9 13.11 -4.91 -4.62
N PRO A 10 14.33 -5.49 -4.64
CA PRO A 10 15.40 -5.00 -5.51
C PRO A 10 15.16 -5.33 -6.99
N GLY A 11 15.21 -4.31 -7.85
CA GLY A 11 15.24 -4.45 -9.31
C GLY A 11 13.99 -5.06 -9.94
N LEU A 12 12.83 -4.95 -9.28
CA LEU A 12 11.58 -5.58 -9.73
C LEU A 12 10.68 -4.61 -10.52
N ASP A 13 10.63 -3.36 -10.09
CA ASP A 13 9.85 -2.26 -10.67
C ASP A 13 10.64 -0.94 -10.64
N ASP A 14 9.98 0.22 -10.59
CA ASP A 14 10.61 1.54 -10.47
C ASP A 14 11.03 1.90 -9.02
N GLY A 15 10.92 0.95 -8.08
CA GLY A 15 11.38 1.08 -6.72
C GLY A 15 12.89 0.89 -6.56
N SER A 16 13.29 0.20 -5.50
CA SER A 16 14.70 -0.07 -5.19
C SER A 16 15.44 -0.72 -6.35
N LYS A 17 16.54 -0.12 -6.79
CA LYS A 17 17.31 -0.57 -7.97
C LYS A 17 18.11 -1.84 -7.73
N ASN A 18 18.51 -2.09 -6.48
CA ASN A 18 19.36 -3.20 -6.10
C ASN A 18 19.23 -3.50 -4.60
N VAL A 19 19.75 -4.64 -4.19
CA VAL A 19 19.64 -5.13 -2.82
C VAL A 19 20.28 -4.20 -1.77
N GLU A 20 21.33 -3.49 -2.11
CA GLU A 20 21.99 -2.57 -1.17
C GLU A 20 21.13 -1.31 -0.92
N GLU A 21 20.39 -0.85 -1.93
CA GLU A 21 19.40 0.23 -1.77
C GLU A 21 18.22 -0.25 -0.91
N SER A 22 17.72 -1.46 -1.14
CA SER A 22 16.69 -2.07 -0.30
C SER A 22 17.09 -2.12 1.17
N VAL A 23 18.32 -2.52 1.46
CA VAL A 23 18.86 -2.55 2.84
C VAL A 23 18.92 -1.15 3.46
N LYS A 24 19.33 -0.14 2.68
CA LYS A 24 19.34 1.26 3.17
C LYS A 24 17.93 1.75 3.48
N ILE A 25 16.97 1.45 2.61
CA ILE A 25 15.55 1.77 2.83
C ILE A 25 15.07 1.15 4.14
N LEU A 26 15.29 -0.15 4.34
CA LEU A 26 14.89 -0.85 5.56
C LEU A 26 15.53 -0.25 6.83
N LYS A 27 16.80 0.16 6.77
CA LYS A 27 17.49 0.82 7.90
C LYS A 27 16.84 2.18 8.23
N ILE A 28 16.51 2.99 7.22
CA ILE A 28 15.80 4.26 7.43
C ILE A 28 14.40 4.00 8.03
N MET A 29 13.67 2.98 7.57
CA MET A 29 12.38 2.59 8.15
C MET A 29 12.53 2.19 9.62
N ALA A 30 13.54 1.37 9.94
CA ALA A 30 13.82 0.97 11.33
C ALA A 30 14.12 2.18 12.24
N GLU A 31 14.92 3.13 11.77
CA GLU A 31 15.21 4.39 12.47
C GLU A 31 13.96 5.24 12.73
N GLN A 32 12.94 5.10 11.88
CA GLN A 32 11.64 5.75 12.02
C GLN A 32 10.65 4.97 12.91
N GLY A 33 11.06 3.84 13.51
CA GLY A 33 10.20 3.01 14.35
C GLY A 33 9.20 2.14 13.59
N ILE A 34 9.44 1.89 12.29
CA ILE A 34 8.63 0.95 11.51
C ILE A 34 9.11 -0.46 11.83
N GLU A 35 8.19 -1.30 12.28
CA GLU A 35 8.45 -2.68 12.71
C GLU A 35 8.13 -3.71 11.63
N ARG A 36 7.18 -3.38 10.75
CA ARG A 36 6.73 -4.25 9.64
C ARG A 36 6.55 -3.44 8.37
N VAL A 37 6.82 -4.05 7.23
CA VAL A 37 6.69 -3.42 5.91
C VAL A 37 6.09 -4.36 4.87
N ALA A 38 5.03 -3.91 4.20
CA ALA A 38 4.50 -4.55 3.02
C ALA A 38 5.35 -4.18 1.80
N ALA A 39 6.00 -5.16 1.22
CA ALA A 39 6.63 -5.01 -0.09
C ALA A 39 5.57 -5.25 -1.17
N THR A 40 5.15 -4.20 -1.84
CA THR A 40 4.03 -4.17 -2.80
C THR A 40 4.46 -3.69 -4.17
N PRO A 41 5.40 -4.39 -4.85
CA PRO A 41 5.82 -4.00 -6.19
C PRO A 41 4.65 -3.97 -7.17
N HIS A 42 4.77 -3.15 -8.20
CA HIS A 42 3.76 -3.01 -9.23
C HIS A 42 3.47 -4.29 -10.00
N PHE A 43 2.18 -4.61 -10.17
CA PHE A 43 1.69 -5.60 -11.12
C PHE A 43 0.87 -4.94 -12.23
N TYR A 44 1.35 -5.04 -13.48
CA TYR A 44 0.78 -4.39 -14.67
C TYR A 44 0.31 -5.41 -15.71
N ALA A 45 -0.81 -6.11 -15.49
CA ALA A 45 -1.34 -7.11 -16.41
C ALA A 45 -1.55 -6.59 -17.84
N SER A 46 -2.01 -5.32 -17.97
CA SER A 46 -2.36 -4.73 -19.26
C SER A 46 -1.16 -4.29 -20.12
N HIS A 47 0.00 -4.05 -19.53
CA HIS A 47 1.18 -3.54 -20.23
C HIS A 47 2.18 -4.63 -20.60
N SER A 48 2.36 -5.62 -19.73
CA SER A 48 3.35 -6.67 -19.89
C SER A 48 2.76 -7.96 -20.49
N GLY A 49 1.44 -8.14 -20.40
CA GLY A 49 0.81 -9.45 -20.65
C GLY A 49 1.21 -10.51 -19.60
N GLU A 50 1.83 -10.07 -18.51
CA GLU A 50 2.33 -10.92 -17.44
C GLU A 50 1.16 -11.52 -16.65
N SER A 51 1.23 -12.82 -16.42
CA SER A 51 0.29 -13.49 -15.51
C SER A 51 0.66 -13.26 -14.04
N PRO A 52 -0.30 -13.38 -13.09
CA PRO A 52 0.02 -13.37 -11.67
C PRO A 52 1.11 -14.38 -11.27
N ASP A 53 1.13 -15.55 -11.87
CA ASP A 53 2.14 -16.58 -11.58
C ASP A 53 3.54 -16.18 -12.05
N ASP A 54 3.67 -15.60 -13.25
CA ASP A 54 4.96 -15.10 -13.76
C ASP A 54 5.49 -13.96 -12.88
N PHE A 55 4.62 -13.05 -12.48
CA PHE A 55 4.95 -11.98 -11.53
C PHE A 55 5.44 -12.55 -10.18
N LEU A 56 4.75 -13.54 -9.63
CA LEU A 56 5.13 -14.18 -8.37
C LEU A 56 6.51 -14.81 -8.42
N VAL A 57 6.87 -15.43 -9.55
CA VAL A 57 8.23 -15.99 -9.73
C VAL A 57 9.29 -14.91 -9.59
N ARG A 58 9.12 -13.75 -10.23
CA ARG A 58 10.06 -12.63 -10.16
C ARG A 58 10.07 -11.98 -8.77
N ARG A 59 8.89 -11.73 -8.20
CA ARG A 59 8.75 -11.13 -6.86
C ARG A 59 9.43 -12.01 -5.80
N ASN A 60 9.17 -13.30 -5.80
CA ASN A 60 9.71 -14.22 -4.81
C ASN A 60 11.25 -14.35 -4.96
N ALA A 61 11.77 -14.29 -6.18
CA ALA A 61 13.22 -14.27 -6.40
C ALA A 61 13.87 -12.99 -5.82
N ALA A 62 13.26 -11.82 -6.03
CA ALA A 62 13.74 -10.55 -5.47
C ALA A 62 13.62 -10.54 -3.93
N GLU A 63 12.53 -11.07 -3.38
CA GLU A 63 12.36 -11.25 -1.94
C GLU A 63 13.44 -12.15 -1.35
N GLN A 64 13.69 -13.30 -1.96
CA GLN A 64 14.72 -14.24 -1.51
C GLN A 64 16.11 -13.59 -1.50
N LEU A 65 16.43 -12.83 -2.56
CA LEU A 65 17.71 -12.09 -2.64
C LEU A 65 17.85 -11.09 -1.48
N LEU A 66 16.79 -10.35 -1.17
CA LEU A 66 16.80 -9.39 -0.07
C LEU A 66 16.92 -10.10 1.29
N ARG A 67 16.11 -11.15 1.52
CA ARG A 67 16.15 -11.92 2.79
C ARG A 67 17.51 -12.56 3.03
N GLU A 68 18.16 -13.13 2.01
CA GLU A 68 19.51 -13.70 2.13
C GLU A 68 20.54 -12.61 2.50
N ARG A 69 20.40 -11.40 1.92
CA ARG A 69 21.30 -10.28 2.21
C ARG A 69 21.16 -9.76 3.64
N ILE A 70 19.94 -9.76 4.19
CA ILE A 70 19.67 -9.21 5.52
C ILE A 70 19.63 -10.25 6.64
N LYS A 71 19.89 -11.53 6.36
CA LYS A 71 19.72 -12.62 7.34
C LYS A 71 20.50 -12.44 8.65
N ASP A 72 21.64 -11.76 8.59
CA ASP A 72 22.50 -11.47 9.75
C ASP A 72 22.30 -10.04 10.30
N GLU A 73 21.44 -9.24 9.68
CA GLU A 73 21.13 -7.90 10.14
C GLU A 73 20.05 -7.99 11.25
N GLN A 74 20.16 -7.15 12.27
CA GLN A 74 19.20 -7.10 13.36
C GLN A 74 18.48 -5.76 13.39
N GLY A 75 17.26 -5.75 13.93
CA GLY A 75 16.50 -4.52 14.12
C GLY A 75 15.89 -3.93 12.84
N LEU A 76 15.87 -4.68 11.73
CA LEU A 76 15.16 -4.30 10.52
C LEU A 76 13.68 -4.65 10.62
N PRO A 77 12.79 -3.94 9.90
CA PRO A 77 11.38 -4.29 9.81
C PRO A 77 11.17 -5.72 9.27
N GLU A 78 10.15 -6.39 9.80
CA GLU A 78 9.67 -7.64 9.22
C GLU A 78 9.03 -7.36 7.86
N ILE A 79 9.45 -8.12 6.84
CA ILE A 79 8.95 -7.96 5.46
C ILE A 79 7.84 -8.97 5.22
N PHE A 80 6.71 -8.52 4.69
CA PHE A 80 5.68 -9.36 4.10
C PHE A 80 5.33 -8.86 2.71
N CYS A 81 5.11 -9.77 1.77
CA CYS A 81 4.98 -9.41 0.37
C CYS A 81 3.53 -9.40 -0.11
N GLY A 82 3.24 -8.56 -1.07
CA GLY A 82 2.01 -8.49 -1.83
C GLY A 82 2.29 -8.00 -3.24
N ALA A 83 1.36 -7.22 -3.77
CA ALA A 83 1.54 -6.45 -5.00
C ALA A 83 0.64 -5.21 -4.96
N GLU A 84 1.09 -4.12 -5.58
CA GLU A 84 0.22 -3.04 -6.00
C GLU A 84 -0.33 -3.37 -7.39
N VAL A 85 -1.59 -3.81 -7.42
CA VAL A 85 -2.25 -4.24 -8.65
C VAL A 85 -2.85 -3.02 -9.35
N LYS A 86 -2.29 -2.63 -10.48
CA LYS A 86 -2.88 -1.58 -11.29
C LYS A 86 -4.19 -2.06 -11.90
N TYR A 87 -5.22 -1.23 -11.78
CA TYR A 87 -6.51 -1.52 -12.39
C TYR A 87 -6.39 -1.88 -13.88
N PHE A 88 -7.05 -2.94 -14.27
CA PHE A 88 -7.27 -3.30 -15.66
C PHE A 88 -8.68 -3.85 -15.85
N ARG A 89 -9.21 -3.69 -17.05
CA ARG A 89 -10.57 -4.13 -17.36
C ARG A 89 -10.66 -5.64 -17.30
N GLY A 90 -11.64 -6.16 -16.57
CA GLY A 90 -11.90 -7.59 -16.39
C GLY A 90 -11.11 -8.21 -15.21
N MET A 91 -10.45 -7.38 -14.38
CA MET A 91 -9.64 -7.88 -13.27
C MET A 91 -10.46 -8.69 -12.26
N SER A 92 -11.75 -8.38 -12.05
CA SER A 92 -12.62 -9.12 -11.13
C SER A 92 -12.95 -10.55 -11.59
N GLY A 93 -12.61 -10.90 -12.82
CA GLY A 93 -12.71 -12.25 -13.36
C GLY A 93 -11.38 -13.05 -13.37
N VAL A 94 -10.30 -12.48 -12.85
CA VAL A 94 -8.97 -13.13 -12.81
C VAL A 94 -8.75 -13.72 -11.41
N GLU A 95 -9.12 -14.98 -11.23
CA GLU A 95 -9.05 -15.68 -9.94
C GLU A 95 -7.66 -15.64 -9.31
N ASP A 96 -6.62 -15.74 -10.12
CA ASP A 96 -5.22 -15.74 -9.68
C ASP A 96 -4.76 -14.42 -9.03
N LEU A 97 -5.52 -13.32 -9.14
CA LEU A 97 -5.22 -12.09 -8.38
C LEU A 97 -5.27 -12.29 -6.86
N ARG A 98 -5.98 -13.32 -6.36
CA ARG A 98 -5.93 -13.71 -4.94
C ARG A 98 -4.52 -14.01 -4.45
N LYS A 99 -3.66 -14.51 -5.33
CA LYS A 99 -2.25 -14.82 -5.02
C LYS A 99 -1.41 -13.54 -4.79
N LEU A 100 -1.93 -12.36 -5.18
CA LEU A 100 -1.26 -11.08 -5.08
C LEU A 100 -1.66 -10.28 -3.82
N THR A 101 -2.55 -10.81 -2.99
CA THR A 101 -2.89 -10.22 -1.69
C THR A 101 -1.66 -10.07 -0.81
N LEU A 102 -1.72 -9.17 0.16
CA LEU A 102 -0.68 -9.06 1.16
C LEU A 102 -0.57 -10.39 1.91
N GLN A 103 0.63 -10.93 2.01
CA GLN A 103 0.93 -12.25 2.56
C GLN A 103 0.28 -12.45 3.93
N GLY A 104 -0.45 -13.55 4.09
CA GLY A 104 -1.16 -13.90 5.33
C GLY A 104 -2.46 -13.11 5.56
N THR A 105 -2.96 -12.40 4.53
CA THR A 105 -4.20 -11.62 4.59
C THR A 105 -5.04 -11.82 3.33
N ASP A 106 -6.26 -11.27 3.33
CA ASP A 106 -7.13 -11.18 2.13
C ASP A 106 -7.08 -9.77 1.50
N LEU A 107 -6.14 -8.90 1.94
CA LEU A 107 -6.00 -7.53 1.43
C LEU A 107 -5.36 -7.52 0.04
N LEU A 108 -6.05 -6.96 -0.95
CA LEU A 108 -5.52 -6.72 -2.30
C LEU A 108 -5.34 -5.21 -2.50
N LEU A 109 -4.09 -4.75 -2.60
CA LEU A 109 -3.79 -3.34 -2.86
C LEU A 109 -4.04 -3.03 -4.33
N VAL A 110 -4.89 -2.06 -4.62
CA VAL A 110 -5.35 -1.72 -5.98
C VAL A 110 -5.06 -0.26 -6.30
N GLU A 111 -4.25 -0.03 -7.36
CA GLU A 111 -4.06 1.30 -7.93
C GLU A 111 -5.16 1.58 -8.95
N MET A 112 -6.01 2.56 -8.67
CA MET A 112 -7.08 3.01 -9.58
C MET A 112 -6.52 3.76 -10.79
N PRO A 113 -7.25 3.83 -11.93
CA PRO A 113 -6.78 4.63 -13.07
C PRO A 113 -6.75 6.13 -12.75
N PHE A 114 -5.69 6.82 -13.24
CA PHE A 114 -5.49 8.27 -13.09
C PHE A 114 -6.38 9.07 -14.06
N GLU A 115 -7.68 8.85 -13.94
CA GLU A 115 -8.71 9.52 -14.74
C GLU A 115 -10.03 9.58 -13.97
N LYS A 116 -11.04 10.25 -14.53
CA LYS A 116 -12.39 10.19 -13.98
C LYS A 116 -12.95 8.79 -14.15
N TRP A 117 -13.33 8.16 -13.05
CA TRP A 117 -13.85 6.79 -13.07
C TRP A 117 -15.26 6.74 -13.64
N SER A 118 -15.48 5.81 -14.56
CA SER A 118 -16.79 5.46 -15.04
C SER A 118 -17.48 4.47 -14.09
N ASP A 119 -18.80 4.36 -14.20
CA ASP A 119 -19.57 3.35 -13.44
C ASP A 119 -19.04 1.93 -13.66
N LYS A 120 -18.46 1.65 -14.83
CA LYS A 120 -17.87 0.33 -15.13
C LYS A 120 -16.61 0.07 -14.29
N VAL A 121 -15.73 1.07 -14.17
CA VAL A 121 -14.52 0.99 -13.33
C VAL A 121 -14.92 0.78 -11.87
N ILE A 122 -15.88 1.58 -11.38
CA ILE A 122 -16.35 1.47 -10.00
C ILE A 122 -16.94 0.08 -9.73
N LYS A 123 -17.86 -0.40 -10.58
CA LYS A 123 -18.48 -1.72 -10.44
C LYS A 123 -17.46 -2.86 -10.50
N GLU A 124 -16.46 -2.75 -11.37
CA GLU A 124 -15.39 -3.74 -11.48
C GLU A 124 -14.64 -3.90 -10.16
N VAL A 125 -14.25 -2.79 -9.53
CA VAL A 125 -13.52 -2.81 -8.26
C VAL A 125 -14.41 -3.29 -7.10
N LEU A 126 -15.70 -2.88 -7.08
CA LEU A 126 -16.68 -3.37 -6.11
C LEU A 126 -16.87 -4.90 -6.21
N SER A 127 -16.80 -5.45 -7.42
CA SER A 127 -16.96 -6.88 -7.65
C SER A 127 -15.77 -7.73 -7.22
N LEU A 128 -14.61 -7.14 -6.88
CA LEU A 128 -13.43 -7.90 -6.45
C LEU A 128 -13.70 -8.71 -5.17
N ASN A 129 -14.39 -8.12 -4.21
CA ASN A 129 -14.72 -8.81 -2.96
C ASN A 129 -15.62 -10.03 -3.22
N GLU A 130 -16.70 -9.85 -3.97
CA GLU A 130 -17.67 -10.93 -4.25
C GLU A 130 -17.09 -12.03 -5.13
N ASN A 131 -16.32 -11.64 -6.17
CA ASN A 131 -15.84 -12.60 -7.18
C ASN A 131 -14.56 -13.31 -6.75
N LEU A 132 -13.69 -12.63 -6.00
CA LEU A 132 -12.36 -13.15 -5.66
C LEU A 132 -12.19 -13.43 -4.16
N ASP A 133 -13.18 -13.12 -3.32
CA ASP A 133 -13.08 -13.29 -1.86
C ASP A 133 -11.82 -12.59 -1.29
N VAL A 134 -11.59 -11.35 -1.75
CA VAL A 134 -10.51 -10.47 -1.30
C VAL A 134 -11.09 -9.17 -0.74
N ILE A 135 -10.33 -8.48 0.07
CA ILE A 135 -10.67 -7.14 0.57
C ILE A 135 -9.84 -6.12 -0.22
N PRO A 136 -10.43 -5.39 -1.17
CA PRO A 136 -9.71 -4.37 -1.91
C PRO A 136 -9.29 -3.21 -1.00
N VAL A 137 -8.03 -2.78 -1.14
CA VAL A 137 -7.48 -1.58 -0.51
C VAL A 137 -7.09 -0.62 -1.62
N LEU A 138 -7.72 0.54 -1.72
CA LEU A 138 -7.32 1.54 -2.71
C LEU A 138 -6.02 2.20 -2.28
N ALA A 139 -4.97 2.05 -3.10
CA ALA A 139 -3.66 2.65 -2.88
C ALA A 139 -3.73 4.18 -3.03
N HIS A 140 -2.91 4.91 -2.26
CA HIS A 140 -2.67 6.36 -2.36
C HIS A 140 -3.88 7.17 -2.84
N ILE A 141 -5.00 7.06 -2.11
CA ILE A 141 -6.31 7.66 -2.50
C ILE A 141 -6.23 9.15 -2.82
N GLU A 142 -5.29 9.87 -2.22
CA GLU A 142 -5.07 11.30 -2.44
C GLU A 142 -4.69 11.64 -3.88
N ARG A 143 -4.05 10.72 -4.61
CA ARG A 143 -3.67 10.92 -6.02
C ARG A 143 -4.86 11.03 -6.94
N PHE A 144 -6.04 10.54 -6.51
CA PHE A 144 -7.26 10.56 -7.31
C PHE A 144 -8.17 11.78 -7.04
N PHE A 145 -7.86 12.61 -6.04
CA PHE A 145 -8.71 13.73 -5.64
C PHE A 145 -8.92 14.79 -6.74
N SER A 146 -7.98 14.93 -7.65
CA SER A 146 -8.09 15.87 -8.78
C SER A 146 -8.92 15.32 -9.94
N TYR A 147 -9.09 14.03 -10.02
CA TYR A 147 -9.83 13.37 -11.10
C TYR A 147 -11.30 13.18 -10.78
N GLN A 148 -11.67 13.13 -9.49
CA GLN A 148 -13.03 12.88 -9.06
C GLN A 148 -13.73 14.20 -8.68
N LYS A 149 -15.05 14.27 -8.93
CA LYS A 149 -15.85 15.50 -8.73
C LYS A 149 -15.87 15.97 -7.26
N ASN A 150 -15.93 15.03 -6.33
CA ASN A 150 -15.95 15.25 -4.88
C ASN A 150 -15.27 14.05 -4.20
N LEU A 151 -15.31 13.97 -2.88
CA LEU A 151 -14.72 12.87 -2.11
C LEU A 151 -15.75 11.89 -1.53
N ASP A 152 -17.02 11.98 -1.93
CA ASP A 152 -18.09 11.12 -1.41
C ASP A 152 -17.83 9.66 -1.78
N TRP A 153 -17.14 9.41 -2.91
CA TRP A 153 -16.75 8.08 -3.36
C TRP A 153 -15.92 7.31 -2.31
N ILE A 154 -15.14 7.99 -1.45
CA ILE A 154 -14.39 7.33 -0.38
C ILE A 154 -15.36 6.62 0.56
N TYR A 155 -16.40 7.33 0.98
CA TYR A 155 -17.40 6.78 1.91
C TYR A 155 -18.32 5.77 1.22
N ASP A 156 -18.59 5.93 -0.07
CA ASP A 156 -19.40 4.98 -0.83
C ASP A 156 -18.65 3.65 -1.00
N PHE A 157 -17.38 3.67 -1.38
CA PHE A 157 -16.55 2.45 -1.43
C PHE A 157 -16.40 1.80 -0.06
N ARG A 158 -16.24 2.59 1.00
CA ARG A 158 -16.11 2.05 2.36
C ARG A 158 -17.38 1.35 2.85
N LYS A 159 -18.56 1.81 2.48
CA LYS A 159 -19.85 1.12 2.78
C LYS A 159 -19.91 -0.27 2.14
N GLU A 160 -19.22 -0.46 1.04
CA GLU A 160 -19.13 -1.73 0.32
C GLU A 160 -17.89 -2.57 0.77
N GLY A 161 -17.26 -2.19 1.88
CA GLY A 161 -16.14 -2.96 2.46
C GLY A 161 -14.78 -2.74 1.83
N ILE A 162 -14.62 -1.74 0.96
CA ILE A 162 -13.32 -1.37 0.37
C ILE A 162 -12.59 -0.44 1.33
N LEU A 163 -11.31 -0.74 1.58
CA LEU A 163 -10.46 0.00 2.50
C LEU A 163 -9.59 1.04 1.76
N MET A 164 -9.09 2.03 2.50
CA MET A 164 -8.41 3.20 1.94
C MET A 164 -7.00 3.32 2.49
N GLN A 165 -6.01 3.38 1.61
CA GLN A 165 -4.62 3.66 1.99
C GLN A 165 -4.23 5.07 1.53
N MET A 166 -3.54 5.82 2.41
CA MET A 166 -3.02 7.16 2.13
C MET A 166 -1.50 7.18 2.29
N ASN A 167 -0.82 7.90 1.38
CA ASN A 167 0.63 8.07 1.47
C ASN A 167 1.04 9.09 2.55
N ALA A 168 2.13 8.77 3.22
CA ALA A 168 2.78 9.62 4.21
C ALA A 168 3.15 11.00 3.65
N GLU A 169 3.61 11.05 2.39
CA GLU A 169 3.95 12.31 1.71
C GLU A 169 2.78 13.31 1.72
N TYR A 170 1.56 12.85 1.46
CA TYR A 170 0.38 13.71 1.45
C TYR A 170 0.08 14.30 2.84
N ILE A 171 0.32 13.51 3.90
CA ILE A 171 0.17 13.93 5.29
C ILE A 171 1.23 14.99 5.66
N LEU A 172 2.44 14.84 5.16
CA LEU A 172 3.57 15.73 5.43
C LEU A 172 3.51 17.03 4.63
N GLY A 173 2.87 17.02 3.47
CA GLY A 173 2.85 18.14 2.54
C GLY A 173 2.31 19.43 3.14
N THR A 174 2.90 20.57 2.77
CA THR A 174 2.57 21.89 3.34
C THR A 174 1.11 22.27 3.09
N PHE A 175 0.60 22.02 1.89
CA PHE A 175 -0.77 22.39 1.49
C PHE A 175 -1.78 21.25 1.66
N SER A 176 -1.34 20.00 1.62
CA SER A 176 -2.19 18.81 1.68
C SER A 176 -2.50 18.37 3.10
N SER A 177 -1.60 18.64 4.05
CA SER A 177 -1.67 18.15 5.43
C SER A 177 -3.01 18.43 6.13
N HIS A 178 -3.56 19.63 5.99
CA HIS A 178 -4.84 19.96 6.62
C HIS A 178 -5.97 19.06 6.12
N LYS A 179 -6.01 18.80 4.81
CA LYS A 179 -7.00 17.90 4.19
C LYS A 179 -6.76 16.45 4.60
N ALA A 180 -5.51 16.00 4.63
CA ALA A 180 -5.13 14.66 5.09
C ALA A 180 -5.61 14.40 6.53
N ILE A 181 -5.27 15.28 7.46
CA ILE A 181 -5.68 15.18 8.87
C ILE A 181 -7.20 15.20 9.02
N LYS A 182 -7.91 16.05 8.24
CA LYS A 182 -9.38 16.06 8.24
C LYS A 182 -9.96 14.71 7.79
N LEU A 183 -9.42 14.10 6.74
CA LEU A 183 -9.87 12.78 6.26
C LEU A 183 -9.59 11.69 7.29
N ILE A 184 -8.42 11.71 7.92
CA ILE A 184 -8.06 10.77 8.98
C ILE A 184 -9.03 10.89 10.18
N LYS A 185 -9.31 12.11 10.65
CA LYS A 185 -10.29 12.37 11.72
C LYS A 185 -11.72 11.92 11.36
N ASN A 186 -12.06 11.97 10.10
CA ASN A 186 -13.37 11.51 9.61
C ASN A 186 -13.38 10.01 9.26
N HIS A 187 -12.38 9.26 9.72
CA HIS A 187 -12.25 7.81 9.48
C HIS A 187 -12.28 7.40 8.00
N ALA A 188 -11.79 8.28 7.11
CA ALA A 188 -11.76 8.05 5.67
C ALA A 188 -10.48 7.31 5.19
N VAL A 189 -9.57 6.99 6.10
CA VAL A 189 -8.28 6.32 5.83
C VAL A 189 -8.12 5.15 6.78
N ASP A 190 -7.77 3.99 6.28
CA ASP A 190 -7.64 2.77 7.08
C ASP A 190 -6.19 2.34 7.23
N PHE A 191 -5.36 2.55 6.21
CA PHE A 191 -3.95 2.21 6.19
C PHE A 191 -3.08 3.39 5.78
N LEU A 192 -1.85 3.40 6.30
CA LEU A 192 -0.81 4.35 5.93
C LEU A 192 0.29 3.59 5.17
N GLY A 193 0.91 4.26 4.21
CA GLY A 193 2.05 3.73 3.49
C GLY A 193 3.04 4.83 3.13
N SER A 194 4.31 4.50 3.02
CA SER A 194 5.32 5.45 2.55
C SER A 194 5.30 5.60 1.04
N ASP A 195 4.94 4.53 0.33
CA ASP A 195 5.11 4.42 -1.13
C ASP A 195 6.57 4.71 -1.53
N THR A 196 7.50 4.26 -0.67
CA THR A 196 8.93 4.51 -0.86
C THR A 196 9.49 3.73 -2.05
N HIS A 197 10.34 4.37 -2.83
CA HIS A 197 10.98 3.79 -4.01
C HIS A 197 12.50 3.84 -3.96
N ASN A 198 13.07 4.77 -3.20
CA ASN A 198 14.51 4.99 -3.10
C ASN A 198 14.88 5.66 -1.77
N THR A 199 16.12 6.09 -1.65
CA THR A 199 16.62 6.80 -0.46
C THR A 199 16.75 8.31 -0.63
N GLU A 200 16.20 8.87 -1.71
CA GLU A 200 16.35 10.29 -2.10
C GLU A 200 14.98 11.01 -2.11
N ASP A 201 14.37 11.14 -3.28
CA ASP A 201 13.14 11.92 -3.51
C ASP A 201 11.86 11.17 -3.09
N ARG A 202 11.87 9.84 -3.12
CA ARG A 202 10.79 8.97 -2.61
C ARG A 202 11.29 8.09 -1.45
N ALA A 203 11.99 8.70 -0.50
CA ALA A 203 12.54 8.02 0.67
C ALA A 203 11.45 7.66 1.70
N PRO A 204 11.72 6.69 2.60
CA PRO A 204 10.82 6.39 3.71
C PRO A 204 10.51 7.63 4.54
N ASN A 205 9.23 7.85 4.80
CA ASN A 205 8.75 9.06 5.49
C ASN A 205 7.54 8.80 6.39
N LEU A 206 7.23 7.54 6.68
CA LEU A 206 6.05 7.17 7.45
C LEU A 206 6.16 7.57 8.92
N GLY A 207 7.33 7.42 9.56
CA GLY A 207 7.54 7.83 10.95
C GLY A 207 7.21 9.31 11.20
N PRO A 208 7.76 10.26 10.45
CA PRO A 208 7.38 11.68 10.53
C PRO A 208 5.88 11.94 10.30
N ALA A 209 5.23 11.17 9.41
CA ALA A 209 3.79 11.30 9.18
C ALA A 209 2.97 10.85 10.40
N ILE A 210 3.35 9.74 11.02
CA ILE A 210 2.75 9.24 12.25
C ILE A 210 2.88 10.26 13.37
N GLU A 211 4.09 10.80 13.59
CA GLU A 211 4.28 11.86 14.59
C GLU A 211 3.40 13.09 14.34
N LYS A 212 3.20 13.45 13.08
CA LYS A 212 2.31 14.56 12.71
C LYS A 212 0.85 14.26 13.00
N ILE A 213 0.40 13.03 12.73
CA ILE A 213 -0.95 12.56 13.07
C ILE A 213 -1.14 12.66 14.59
N MET A 214 -0.24 12.07 15.38
CA MET A 214 -0.30 12.10 16.85
C MET A 214 -0.38 13.53 17.43
N LYS A 215 0.35 14.48 16.83
CA LYS A 215 0.32 15.89 17.23
C LYS A 215 -0.97 16.63 16.83
N LYS A 216 -1.76 16.10 15.90
CA LYS A 216 -2.92 16.78 15.27
C LYS A 216 -4.24 16.10 15.49
N THR A 217 -4.25 14.90 16.07
CA THR A 217 -5.43 14.09 16.33
C THR A 217 -5.44 13.59 17.77
N ASP A 218 -6.55 12.98 18.17
CA ASP A 218 -6.69 12.37 19.47
C ASP A 218 -6.13 10.93 19.44
N GLU A 219 -5.84 10.36 20.61
CA GLU A 219 -5.28 9.02 20.79
C GLU A 219 -6.13 7.93 20.12
N GLU A 220 -7.46 8.05 20.15
CA GLU A 220 -8.42 7.16 19.51
C GLU A 220 -8.13 6.92 18.01
N ILE A 221 -7.59 7.92 17.31
CA ILE A 221 -7.19 7.77 15.89
C ILE A 221 -6.02 6.80 15.75
N MET A 222 -5.05 6.86 16.64
CA MET A 222 -3.91 5.94 16.61
C MET A 222 -4.33 4.52 17.02
N ASP A 223 -5.19 4.40 18.04
CA ASP A 223 -5.77 3.12 18.45
C ASP A 223 -6.50 2.44 17.29
N ARG A 224 -7.21 3.22 16.46
CA ARG A 224 -7.87 2.70 15.27
C ARG A 224 -6.88 2.18 14.22
N PHE A 225 -5.79 2.89 13.95
CA PHE A 225 -4.76 2.37 13.04
C PHE A 225 -4.13 1.09 13.59
N MET A 226 -3.82 1.03 14.89
CA MET A 226 -3.31 -0.18 15.53
C MET A 226 -4.31 -1.34 15.45
N TYR A 227 -5.60 -1.08 15.64
CA TYR A 227 -6.65 -2.09 15.46
C TYR A 227 -6.67 -2.67 14.04
N TYR A 228 -6.53 -1.83 13.00
CA TYR A 228 -6.43 -2.32 11.61
C TYR A 228 -5.15 -3.11 11.38
N GLU A 229 -4.02 -2.68 11.94
CA GLU A 229 -2.77 -3.43 11.89
C GLU A 229 -2.91 -4.82 12.56
N GLU A 230 -3.50 -4.89 13.74
CA GLU A 230 -3.72 -6.15 14.46
C GLU A 230 -4.72 -7.08 13.73
N THR A 231 -5.71 -6.49 13.08
CA THR A 231 -6.76 -7.24 12.37
C THR A 231 -6.25 -7.83 11.06
N TYR A 232 -5.44 -7.07 10.33
CA TYR A 232 -5.12 -7.38 8.94
C TYR A 232 -3.63 -7.63 8.67
N ALA A 233 -2.71 -7.23 9.53
CA ALA A 233 -1.31 -7.58 9.27
C ALA A 233 -1.03 -9.06 9.57
N PRO A 234 -0.10 -9.70 8.83
CA PRO A 234 0.25 -11.08 9.07
C PRO A 234 0.62 -11.31 10.54
N ARG A 235 0.09 -12.35 11.12
CA ARG A 235 0.55 -12.82 12.43
C ARG A 235 1.76 -13.69 12.18
N GLY A 236 2.92 -13.33 12.73
CA GLY A 236 4.14 -14.10 12.69
C GLY A 236 4.00 -15.52 13.26
#